data_979932f1f67c7a86f860fba5878ac6f8
#
_entry.id   979932f1f67c7a86f860fba5878ac6f8
#
_cell.length_a   1.000
_cell.length_b   1.000
_cell.length_c   1.000
_cell.angle_alpha   90.00
_cell.angle_beta   90.00
_cell.angle_gamma   90.00
#
_symmetry.space_group_name_H-M   'P 1'
#
loop_
_entity.id
_entity.type
_entity.pdbx_description
1 polymer ?
#
loop_
_entity_poly.entity_id
_entity_poly.type
_entity_poly.pdbx_seq_one_letter_code
_entity_poly.pdbx_strand_id
1 'polypeptide(L)'
;MNADSPPVTTSLGFDVKEKASKLRKSAEGPPVVRPKILVVDNDPATCRLLSIRLGAANYEVECASSAQAALDACVPVRPDLVISDLRMDPIDGLGLLKELKSRWPEMSVIILTAHGTIPAAVQATQCGAFGFLVKPVEKLELLGQVQRAIASSTLTPNEGGWRAGIVSRSQLMEDRLKQANRAAGTESPVMLTGENGTGKELFARAIHLASARREKPFIVVICRMPVDDAPESELEAELFGRESGDEGGGGASDCGAFQAAHGGTLLLHEIGNLPMGLQIKLINTLHDDHESTGKNRARADVRLICTTSHDLKQLIDAGQFREDLYYRINVLPIEVPPLGRRREDIPLLVSHFLQQSTEEGGLTKIYSPKALELLMASDWPGNVRQLFDLVKQNVFHSPDNVMTEKCVQQSLGGDSTRIASYHDARDEFSRGYLVMNLQSTAGNITQAARLAKRNRTDFHKLMLRYRILAEDFKKRSPR
;
A
#
# COMPACT_ATOMS: atom_id res chain seq x y z
N MET A 1 7.47 -32.10 89.29
CA MET A 1 7.12 -30.96 90.15
C MET A 1 7.29 -29.74 89.31
N ASN A 2 6.17 -29.06 88.99
CA ASN A 2 5.93 -27.68 88.57
C ASN A 2 6.78 -27.14 87.47
N ALA A 3 6.27 -26.99 86.17
CA ALA A 3 5.20 -26.12 85.71
C ALA A 3 5.49 -24.64 85.99
N ASP A 4 5.83 -23.92 84.90
CA ASP A 4 5.25 -22.60 84.59
C ASP A 4 5.75 -22.11 83.23
N SER A 5 4.84 -22.10 82.31
CA SER A 5 4.99 -21.39 81.04
C SER A 5 4.19 -20.11 81.03
N PRO A 6 4.72 -18.96 80.60
CA PRO A 6 3.92 -17.73 80.48
C PRO A 6 3.21 -17.68 79.13
N PRO A 7 2.09 -16.94 79.00
CA PRO A 7 1.23 -16.93 77.83
C PRO A 7 1.78 -16.05 76.67
N VAL A 8 1.65 -16.55 75.46
CA VAL A 8 1.93 -15.85 74.20
C VAL A 8 0.77 -14.90 73.91
N THR A 9 1.02 -13.61 74.02
CA THR A 9 0.10 -12.55 73.54
C THR A 9 0.35 -12.27 72.06
N THR A 10 -0.58 -12.69 71.26
CA THR A 10 -0.67 -12.41 69.83
C THR A 10 -1.06 -10.95 69.58
N SER A 11 -0.16 -10.11 69.13
CA SER A 11 -0.46 -8.80 68.53
C SER A 11 -0.27 -8.87 66.96
N LEU A 12 -1.25 -9.38 66.30
CA LEU A 12 -1.39 -9.36 64.84
C LEU A 12 -2.62 -8.50 64.50
N GLY A 13 -2.46 -7.20 64.48
CA GLY A 13 -3.59 -6.31 64.19
C GLY A 13 -3.30 -5.00 63.48
N PHE A 14 -2.05 -4.68 63.12
CA PHE A 14 -1.75 -3.33 62.62
C PHE A 14 -1.18 -3.24 61.21
N ASP A 15 -0.95 -4.33 60.47
CA ASP A 15 -0.21 -4.27 59.21
C ASP A 15 -1.08 -4.44 57.93
N VAL A 16 -2.39 -4.72 58.10
CA VAL A 16 -3.27 -4.99 56.93
C VAL A 16 -3.83 -3.71 56.31
N LYS A 17 -4.06 -2.67 57.12
CA LYS A 17 -4.59 -1.38 56.64
C LYS A 17 -3.54 -0.54 55.91
N GLU A 18 -2.28 -0.59 56.35
CA GLU A 18 -1.19 0.15 55.70
C GLU A 18 -0.71 -0.49 54.42
N LYS A 19 -0.72 -1.83 54.33
CA LYS A 19 -0.49 -2.54 53.06
C LYS A 19 -1.64 -2.35 52.05
N ALA A 20 -2.89 -2.27 52.50
CA ALA A 20 -4.02 -1.99 51.63
C ALA A 20 -4.03 -0.55 51.08
N SER A 21 -3.49 0.43 51.83
CA SER A 21 -3.37 1.81 51.35
C SER A 21 -2.18 1.98 50.37
N LYS A 22 -1.09 1.25 50.56
CA LYS A 22 0.06 1.22 49.64
C LYS A 22 -0.25 0.46 48.33
N LEU A 23 -1.08 -0.60 48.40
CA LEU A 23 -1.57 -1.32 47.24
C LEU A 23 -2.60 -0.54 46.40
N ARG A 24 -3.35 0.40 47.02
CA ARG A 24 -4.24 1.30 46.28
C ARG A 24 -3.51 2.45 45.58
N LYS A 25 -2.34 2.89 46.07
CA LYS A 25 -1.51 3.91 45.41
C LYS A 25 -0.63 3.39 44.28
N SER A 26 -0.41 2.07 44.16
CA SER A 26 0.35 1.45 43.07
C SER A 26 -0.53 0.97 41.93
N ALA A 27 -1.86 1.18 41.97
CA ALA A 27 -2.81 0.84 40.91
C ALA A 27 -3.19 2.03 40.02
N GLU A 28 -2.63 3.21 40.22
CA GLU A 28 -2.70 4.31 39.27
C GLU A 28 -1.56 4.10 38.27
N GLY A 29 -1.87 3.39 37.17
CA GLY A 29 -1.05 3.38 35.99
C GLY A 29 -0.81 4.81 35.47
N PRO A 30 0.18 5.04 34.57
CA PRO A 30 0.45 6.37 34.04
C PRO A 30 -0.87 6.97 33.54
N PRO A 31 -1.10 8.30 33.72
CA PRO A 31 -2.35 8.93 33.31
C PRO A 31 -2.63 8.58 31.86
N VAL A 32 -3.76 7.89 31.61
CA VAL A 32 -4.20 7.55 30.25
C VAL A 32 -4.54 8.86 29.57
N VAL A 33 -3.59 9.40 28.79
CA VAL A 33 -3.82 10.59 27.98
C VAL A 33 -4.89 10.22 26.96
N ARG A 34 -6.08 10.83 27.09
CA ARG A 34 -7.17 10.61 26.14
C ARG A 34 -6.89 11.43 24.87
N PRO A 35 -6.98 10.83 23.68
CA PRO A 35 -6.81 11.59 22.45
C PRO A 35 -7.88 12.70 22.34
N LYS A 36 -7.43 13.90 21.92
CA LYS A 36 -8.29 15.08 21.83
C LYS A 36 -8.81 15.24 20.38
N ILE A 37 -10.14 15.34 20.24
CA ILE A 37 -10.81 15.50 18.95
C ILE A 37 -11.52 16.85 18.93
N LEU A 38 -11.27 17.65 17.88
CA LEU A 38 -12.00 18.88 17.64
C LEU A 38 -13.10 18.64 16.59
N VAL A 39 -14.34 18.84 16.97
CA VAL A 39 -15.50 18.76 16.07
C VAL A 39 -15.91 20.16 15.65
N VAL A 40 -15.99 20.41 14.36
CA VAL A 40 -16.31 21.70 13.76
C VAL A 40 -17.58 21.58 12.92
N ASP A 41 -18.67 22.15 13.41
CA ASP A 41 -19.98 22.10 12.74
C ASP A 41 -20.80 23.29 13.20
N ASN A 42 -21.49 23.97 12.27
CA ASN A 42 -22.36 25.08 12.57
C ASN A 42 -23.71 24.64 13.19
N ASP A 43 -24.04 23.34 13.13
CA ASP A 43 -25.21 22.76 13.79
C ASP A 43 -24.86 22.25 15.19
N PRO A 44 -25.38 22.91 16.27
CA PRO A 44 -25.12 22.47 17.64
C PRO A 44 -25.64 21.05 17.96
N ALA A 45 -26.66 20.58 17.22
CA ALA A 45 -27.22 19.24 17.44
C ALA A 45 -26.23 18.17 16.96
N THR A 46 -25.62 18.38 15.79
CA THR A 46 -24.56 17.51 15.26
C THR A 46 -23.34 17.47 16.18
N CYS A 47 -22.85 18.63 16.60
CA CYS A 47 -21.77 18.74 17.58
C CYS A 47 -22.04 17.94 18.85
N ARG A 48 -23.22 18.11 19.42
CA ARG A 48 -23.63 17.41 20.66
C ARG A 48 -23.71 15.90 20.47
N LEU A 49 -24.28 15.44 19.33
CA LEU A 49 -24.39 14.02 18.99
C LEU A 49 -23.01 13.37 18.85
N LEU A 50 -22.11 14.00 18.11
CA LEU A 50 -20.75 13.49 17.91
C LEU A 50 -19.96 13.49 19.23
N SER A 51 -20.09 14.54 20.06
CA SER A 51 -19.44 14.61 21.37
C SER A 51 -19.88 13.46 22.29
N ILE A 52 -21.18 13.14 22.31
CA ILE A 52 -21.68 12.01 23.12
C ILE A 52 -21.12 10.68 22.60
N ARG A 53 -21.11 10.46 21.29
CA ARG A 53 -20.66 9.21 20.68
C ARG A 53 -19.14 8.98 20.88
N LEU A 54 -18.36 10.04 20.69
CA LEU A 54 -16.90 9.99 20.84
C LEU A 54 -16.50 9.96 22.32
N GLY A 55 -17.17 10.72 23.18
CA GLY A 55 -16.95 10.67 24.62
C GLY A 55 -17.24 9.30 25.23
N ALA A 56 -18.29 8.61 24.76
CA ALA A 56 -18.59 7.22 25.13
C ALA A 56 -17.51 6.22 24.68
N ALA A 57 -16.69 6.58 23.69
CA ALA A 57 -15.55 5.81 23.22
C ALA A 57 -14.20 6.26 23.84
N ASN A 58 -14.27 7.04 24.93
CA ASN A 58 -13.13 7.49 25.72
C ASN A 58 -12.21 8.53 25.05
N TYR A 59 -12.75 9.33 24.12
CA TYR A 59 -12.07 10.49 23.53
C TYR A 59 -12.43 11.78 24.29
N GLU A 60 -11.50 12.72 24.34
CA GLU A 60 -11.76 14.09 24.76
C GLU A 60 -12.25 14.91 23.57
N VAL A 61 -13.43 15.53 23.68
CA VAL A 61 -14.06 16.20 22.51
C VAL A 61 -14.28 17.66 22.82
N GLU A 62 -13.75 18.52 21.96
CA GLU A 62 -14.00 19.95 21.94
C GLU A 62 -14.82 20.30 20.69
N CYS A 63 -15.69 21.30 20.78
CA CYS A 63 -16.54 21.72 19.67
C CYS A 63 -16.28 23.17 19.29
N ALA A 64 -16.23 23.43 17.99
CA ALA A 64 -16.17 24.75 17.40
C ALA A 64 -17.36 24.97 16.42
N SER A 65 -18.00 26.12 16.45
CA SER A 65 -19.15 26.45 15.59
C SER A 65 -18.77 27.08 14.24
N SER A 66 -17.46 27.34 14.01
CA SER A 66 -16.98 27.93 12.77
C SER A 66 -15.51 27.53 12.52
N ALA A 67 -15.08 27.70 11.28
CA ALA A 67 -13.68 27.45 10.89
C ALA A 67 -12.70 28.36 11.66
N GLN A 68 -13.04 29.64 11.88
CA GLN A 68 -12.18 30.55 12.65
C GLN A 68 -12.05 30.12 14.10
N ALA A 69 -13.15 29.77 14.76
CA ALA A 69 -13.12 29.25 16.13
C ALA A 69 -12.30 27.95 16.24
N ALA A 70 -12.34 27.11 15.21
CA ALA A 70 -11.55 25.89 15.15
C ALA A 70 -10.03 26.20 15.05
N LEU A 71 -9.65 27.15 14.20
CA LEU A 71 -8.26 27.58 14.09
C LEU A 71 -7.73 28.17 15.41
N ASP A 72 -8.55 28.98 16.07
CA ASP A 72 -8.20 29.59 17.36
C ASP A 72 -8.06 28.52 18.47
N ALA A 73 -8.92 27.50 18.47
CA ALA A 73 -8.86 26.35 19.39
C ALA A 73 -7.61 25.48 19.18
N CYS A 74 -7.08 25.39 17.99
CA CYS A 74 -5.87 24.61 17.68
C CYS A 74 -4.56 25.26 18.18
N VAL A 75 -4.57 26.58 18.50
CA VAL A 75 -3.35 27.30 18.91
C VAL A 75 -2.89 26.91 20.33
N PRO A 76 -3.74 26.93 21.37
CA PRO A 76 -3.32 26.62 22.75
C PRO A 76 -3.03 25.12 22.95
N VAL A 77 -3.83 24.25 22.37
CA VAL A 77 -3.68 22.78 22.47
C VAL A 77 -4.06 22.14 21.16
N ARG A 78 -3.07 21.62 20.48
CA ARG A 78 -3.27 20.93 19.20
C ARG A 78 -4.12 19.65 19.41
N PRO A 79 -5.26 19.50 18.71
CA PRO A 79 -6.02 18.25 18.72
C PRO A 79 -5.29 17.14 17.93
N ASP A 80 -5.56 15.88 18.27
CA ASP A 80 -5.06 14.71 17.54
C ASP A 80 -5.81 14.48 16.23
N LEU A 81 -7.07 14.96 16.17
CA LEU A 81 -7.95 14.84 15.02
C LEU A 81 -8.92 16.01 14.95
N VAL A 82 -9.16 16.52 13.74
CA VAL A 82 -10.24 17.47 13.46
C VAL A 82 -11.32 16.76 12.63
N ILE A 83 -12.59 16.91 13.02
CA ILE A 83 -13.76 16.45 12.26
C ILE A 83 -14.54 17.71 11.88
N SER A 84 -14.63 18.05 10.59
CA SER A 84 -15.22 19.30 10.13
C SER A 84 -16.38 19.05 9.18
N ASP A 85 -17.48 19.79 9.36
CA ASP A 85 -18.52 19.86 8.32
C ASP A 85 -17.95 20.49 7.06
N LEU A 86 -18.45 20.04 5.92
CA LEU A 86 -18.07 20.56 4.61
C LEU A 86 -18.67 21.95 4.39
N ARG A 87 -19.93 22.17 4.79
CA ARG A 87 -20.67 23.42 4.53
C ARG A 87 -20.76 24.29 5.77
N MET A 88 -19.90 25.27 5.86
CA MET A 88 -19.88 26.30 6.92
C MET A 88 -19.66 27.69 6.32
N ASP A 89 -20.18 28.71 6.97
CA ASP A 89 -19.94 30.11 6.60
C ASP A 89 -19.10 30.81 7.70
N PRO A 90 -18.20 31.74 7.37
CA PRO A 90 -17.80 32.24 6.05
C PRO A 90 -16.72 31.38 5.35
N ILE A 91 -16.09 30.45 6.06
CA ILE A 91 -15.05 29.56 5.53
C ILE A 91 -15.63 28.13 5.57
N ASP A 92 -15.64 27.46 4.42
CA ASP A 92 -16.12 26.09 4.31
C ASP A 92 -15.08 25.07 4.87
N GLY A 93 -15.50 23.81 5.02
CA GLY A 93 -14.64 22.75 5.55
C GLY A 93 -13.41 22.47 4.71
N LEU A 94 -13.44 22.74 3.39
CA LEU A 94 -12.27 22.60 2.52
C LEU A 94 -11.29 23.74 2.70
N GLY A 95 -11.78 24.97 2.92
CA GLY A 95 -10.98 26.13 3.28
C GLY A 95 -10.28 25.91 4.61
N LEU A 96 -11.01 25.42 5.62
CA LEU A 96 -10.45 25.04 6.93
C LEU A 96 -9.37 23.95 6.78
N LEU A 97 -9.64 22.91 5.99
CA LEU A 97 -8.69 21.83 5.73
C LEU A 97 -7.38 22.36 5.14
N LYS A 98 -7.44 23.21 4.12
CA LYS A 98 -6.24 23.81 3.50
C LYS A 98 -5.43 24.61 4.52
N GLU A 99 -6.11 25.43 5.34
CA GLU A 99 -5.45 26.25 6.36
C GLU A 99 -4.80 25.39 7.44
N LEU A 100 -5.50 24.33 7.91
CA LEU A 100 -4.95 23.36 8.87
C LEU A 100 -3.73 22.63 8.31
N LYS A 101 -3.81 22.17 7.05
CA LYS A 101 -2.68 21.49 6.39
C LYS A 101 -1.50 22.39 6.11
N SER A 102 -1.73 23.67 5.83
CA SER A 102 -0.67 24.68 5.67
C SER A 102 0.11 24.93 6.97
N ARG A 103 -0.61 24.98 8.11
CA ARG A 103 0.00 25.23 9.43
C ARG A 103 0.51 23.96 10.10
N TRP A 104 -0.19 22.86 9.91
CA TRP A 104 0.10 21.54 10.51
C TRP A 104 -0.10 20.42 9.49
N PRO A 105 0.89 20.14 8.63
CA PRO A 105 0.79 19.15 7.55
C PRO A 105 0.37 17.75 8.03
N GLU A 106 0.82 17.35 9.21
CA GLU A 106 0.57 16.03 9.82
C GLU A 106 -0.80 15.90 10.51
N MET A 107 -1.57 17.01 10.64
CA MET A 107 -2.86 16.96 11.32
C MET A 107 -3.87 16.15 10.54
N SER A 108 -4.44 15.12 11.17
CA SER A 108 -5.51 14.34 10.58
C SER A 108 -6.82 15.13 10.56
N VAL A 109 -7.49 15.19 9.39
CA VAL A 109 -8.78 15.89 9.23
C VAL A 109 -9.76 14.98 8.53
N ILE A 110 -10.95 14.78 9.12
CA ILE A 110 -12.09 14.06 8.52
C ILE A 110 -13.16 15.09 8.15
N ILE A 111 -13.69 15.02 6.93
CA ILE A 111 -14.73 15.91 6.45
C ILE A 111 -16.10 15.22 6.57
N LEU A 112 -17.09 15.93 7.13
CA LEU A 112 -18.50 15.52 7.15
C LEU A 112 -19.26 16.17 6.00
N THR A 113 -20.17 15.44 5.36
CA THR A 113 -20.99 15.98 4.26
C THR A 113 -22.43 15.49 4.36
N ALA A 114 -23.38 16.40 4.14
CA ALA A 114 -24.81 16.06 4.09
C ALA A 114 -25.21 15.32 2.80
N HIS A 115 -24.46 15.54 1.73
CA HIS A 115 -24.68 14.87 0.46
C HIS A 115 -23.38 14.20 0.08
N GLY A 116 -23.34 12.88 0.16
CA GLY A 116 -22.21 12.06 -0.27
C GLY A 116 -21.99 12.11 -1.78
N THR A 117 -21.87 13.32 -2.33
CA THR A 117 -21.51 13.45 -3.74
C THR A 117 -20.03 13.12 -3.87
N ILE A 118 -19.75 12.16 -4.71
CA ILE A 118 -18.40 11.70 -5.04
C ILE A 118 -17.43 12.88 -5.34
N PRO A 119 -17.86 13.99 -6.01
CA PRO A 119 -16.99 15.14 -6.24
C PRO A 119 -16.46 15.80 -4.97
N ALA A 120 -17.28 15.94 -3.94
CA ALA A 120 -16.87 16.58 -2.68
C ALA A 120 -15.89 15.72 -1.89
N ALA A 121 -16.09 14.40 -1.88
CA ALA A 121 -15.18 13.45 -1.25
C ALA A 121 -13.82 13.42 -1.95
N VAL A 122 -13.81 13.43 -3.28
CA VAL A 122 -12.60 13.50 -4.10
C VAL A 122 -11.83 14.79 -3.83
N GLN A 123 -12.52 15.93 -3.80
CA GLN A 123 -11.91 17.22 -3.54
C GLN A 123 -11.33 17.30 -2.13
N ALA A 124 -12.03 16.77 -1.11
CA ALA A 124 -11.51 16.69 0.25
C ALA A 124 -10.22 15.84 0.31
N THR A 125 -10.22 14.68 -0.36
CA THR A 125 -9.04 13.80 -0.41
C THR A 125 -7.86 14.48 -1.12
N GLN A 126 -8.10 15.20 -2.22
CA GLN A 126 -7.07 15.96 -2.93
C GLN A 126 -6.49 17.11 -2.11
N CYS A 127 -7.29 17.70 -1.22
CA CYS A 127 -6.82 18.72 -0.27
C CYS A 127 -6.12 18.11 0.96
N GLY A 128 -5.94 16.78 1.00
CA GLY A 128 -5.22 16.10 2.08
C GLY A 128 -6.10 15.70 3.26
N ALA A 129 -7.43 15.60 3.11
CA ALA A 129 -8.29 15.03 4.15
C ALA A 129 -7.93 13.56 4.40
N PHE A 130 -7.87 13.15 5.66
CA PHE A 130 -7.67 11.76 6.04
C PHE A 130 -8.83 10.88 5.59
N GLY A 131 -10.06 11.39 5.66
CA GLY A 131 -11.26 10.69 5.24
C GLY A 131 -12.45 11.61 5.14
N PHE A 132 -13.58 11.05 4.72
CA PHE A 132 -14.88 11.74 4.76
C PHE A 132 -15.96 10.81 5.27
N LEU A 133 -17.02 11.37 5.84
CA LEU A 133 -18.19 10.67 6.34
C LEU A 133 -19.45 11.36 5.84
N VAL A 134 -20.49 10.58 5.52
CA VAL A 134 -21.77 11.08 5.05
C VAL A 134 -22.75 11.21 6.22
N LYS A 135 -23.41 12.35 6.36
CA LYS A 135 -24.51 12.52 7.33
C LYS A 135 -25.80 11.83 6.80
N PRO A 136 -26.51 11.06 7.63
CA PRO A 136 -26.30 10.80 9.05
C PRO A 136 -25.16 9.82 9.31
N VAL A 137 -24.19 10.20 10.16
CA VAL A 137 -23.00 9.42 10.43
C VAL A 137 -23.33 8.17 11.25
N GLU A 138 -23.02 6.98 10.78
CA GLU A 138 -23.18 5.75 11.55
C GLU A 138 -22.09 5.62 12.63
N LYS A 139 -22.49 5.11 13.82
CA LYS A 139 -21.57 5.02 14.98
C LYS A 139 -20.34 4.17 14.68
N LEU A 140 -20.51 3.02 14.03
CA LEU A 140 -19.40 2.10 13.74
C LEU A 140 -18.42 2.70 12.71
N GLU A 141 -18.95 3.36 11.69
CA GLU A 141 -18.16 4.02 10.67
C GLU A 141 -17.36 5.19 11.24
N LEU A 142 -18.01 6.04 12.07
CA LEU A 142 -17.33 7.13 12.79
C LEU A 142 -16.17 6.63 13.63
N LEU A 143 -16.41 5.65 14.50
CA LEU A 143 -15.39 5.15 15.41
C LEU A 143 -14.24 4.47 14.64
N GLY A 144 -14.53 3.73 13.58
CA GLY A 144 -13.52 3.11 12.72
C GLY A 144 -12.63 4.13 12.01
N GLN A 145 -13.21 5.24 11.49
CA GLN A 145 -12.46 6.33 10.86
C GLN A 145 -11.60 7.09 11.89
N VAL A 146 -12.18 7.40 13.05
CA VAL A 146 -11.50 8.11 14.14
C VAL A 146 -10.31 7.31 14.68
N GLN A 147 -10.49 6.01 14.94
CA GLN A 147 -9.39 5.16 15.40
C GLN A 147 -8.22 5.14 14.41
N ARG A 148 -8.51 5.03 13.11
CA ARG A 148 -7.50 5.06 12.05
C ARG A 148 -6.79 6.42 11.96
N ALA A 149 -7.54 7.51 12.06
CA ALA A 149 -6.99 8.87 11.99
C ALA A 149 -6.07 9.16 13.18
N ILE A 150 -6.47 8.78 14.40
CA ILE A 150 -5.66 8.98 15.61
C ILE A 150 -4.43 8.07 15.59
N ALA A 151 -4.56 6.81 15.17
CA ALA A 151 -3.40 5.93 15.02
C ALA A 151 -2.36 6.49 14.06
N SER A 152 -2.77 7.22 13.03
CA SER A 152 -1.86 7.91 12.11
C SER A 152 -1.27 9.19 12.68
N SER A 153 -1.96 9.89 13.59
CA SER A 153 -1.50 11.15 14.21
C SER A 153 -0.63 10.95 15.47
N THR A 154 -0.75 9.82 16.14
CA THR A 154 0.07 9.46 17.33
C THR A 154 1.46 8.94 16.95
N LEU A 155 1.74 8.75 15.69
CA LEU A 155 3.09 8.46 15.20
C LEU A 155 3.92 9.74 15.36
N THR A 156 4.78 9.78 16.39
CA THR A 156 5.75 10.86 16.60
C THR A 156 6.58 11.06 15.31
N PRO A 157 7.10 12.27 15.03
CA PRO A 157 7.94 12.54 13.86
C PRO A 157 9.13 11.58 13.70
N ASN A 158 9.52 10.91 14.79
CA ASN A 158 10.58 9.90 14.79
C ASN A 158 10.11 8.50 14.41
N GLU A 159 8.80 8.19 14.48
CA GLU A 159 8.24 6.89 14.09
C GLU A 159 7.66 6.88 12.67
N GLY A 160 7.34 8.05 12.10
CA GLY A 160 6.77 8.18 10.75
C GLY A 160 7.80 8.14 9.62
N GLY A 161 9.06 8.48 9.87
CA GLY A 161 10.08 8.59 8.83
C GLY A 161 10.39 7.28 8.08
N TRP A 162 10.31 6.14 8.76
CA TRP A 162 10.55 4.83 8.15
C TRP A 162 9.45 4.38 7.18
N ARG A 163 8.23 4.95 7.29
CA ARG A 163 7.07 4.66 6.43
C ARG A 163 6.94 5.61 5.24
N ALA A 164 7.79 6.61 5.13
CA ALA A 164 7.61 7.78 4.23
C ALA A 164 7.32 7.44 2.76
N GLY A 165 7.71 6.25 2.30
CA GLY A 165 7.43 5.79 0.93
C GLY A 165 6.16 4.92 0.79
N ILE A 166 5.47 4.57 1.88
CA ILE A 166 4.33 3.63 1.85
C ILE A 166 3.03 4.37 2.11
N VAL A 167 2.27 4.56 1.04
CA VAL A 167 0.98 5.25 1.06
C VAL A 167 -0.14 4.21 1.12
N SER A 168 -0.88 4.16 2.23
CA SER A 168 -2.00 3.25 2.43
C SER A 168 -2.93 3.73 3.55
N ARG A 169 -4.20 3.39 3.45
CA ARG A 169 -5.22 3.53 4.49
C ARG A 169 -5.90 2.20 4.84
N SER A 170 -5.49 1.14 4.17
CA SER A 170 -6.04 -0.19 4.38
C SER A 170 -5.61 -0.78 5.73
N GLN A 171 -6.57 -1.33 6.48
CA GLN A 171 -6.28 -2.03 7.73
C GLN A 171 -5.35 -3.23 7.52
N LEU A 172 -5.52 -3.92 6.38
CA LEU A 172 -4.66 -5.05 6.00
C LEU A 172 -3.20 -4.63 5.86
N MET A 173 -2.94 -3.47 5.25
CA MET A 173 -1.58 -2.91 5.14
C MET A 173 -1.05 -2.45 6.49
N GLU A 174 -1.86 -1.81 7.34
CA GLU A 174 -1.46 -1.41 8.67
C GLU A 174 -0.99 -2.60 9.52
N ASP A 175 -1.68 -3.72 9.44
CA ASP A 175 -1.28 -4.94 10.16
C ASP A 175 0.05 -5.50 9.64
N ARG A 176 0.30 -5.43 8.32
CA ARG A 176 1.59 -5.82 7.72
C ARG A 176 2.71 -4.84 8.09
N LEU A 177 2.43 -3.55 8.15
CA LEU A 177 3.39 -2.54 8.61
C LEU A 177 3.75 -2.72 10.09
N LYS A 178 2.79 -3.07 10.95
CA LYS A 178 3.08 -3.44 12.35
C LYS A 178 3.99 -4.67 12.44
N GLN A 179 3.76 -5.69 11.60
CA GLN A 179 4.65 -6.85 11.51
C GLN A 179 6.06 -6.44 11.03
N ALA A 180 6.15 -5.58 10.01
CA ALA A 180 7.41 -5.04 9.51
C ALA A 180 8.20 -4.27 10.59
N ASN A 181 7.51 -3.42 11.36
CA ASN A 181 8.13 -2.69 12.46
C ASN A 181 8.66 -3.61 13.57
N ARG A 182 7.90 -4.65 13.94
CA ARG A 182 8.37 -5.67 14.89
C ARG A 182 9.59 -6.42 14.36
N ALA A 183 9.56 -6.81 13.08
CA ALA A 183 10.67 -7.46 12.42
C ALA A 183 11.91 -6.54 12.38
N ALA A 184 11.74 -5.23 12.21
CA ALA A 184 12.82 -4.25 12.21
C ALA A 184 13.63 -4.24 13.51
N GLY A 185 13.01 -4.53 14.65
CA GLY A 185 13.67 -4.65 15.96
C GLY A 185 14.51 -5.92 16.16
N THR A 186 14.59 -6.81 15.16
CA THR A 186 15.34 -8.07 15.22
C THR A 186 16.42 -8.10 14.15
N GLU A 187 17.45 -8.95 14.34
CA GLU A 187 18.49 -9.21 13.35
C GLU A 187 18.14 -10.41 12.44
N SER A 188 17.02 -11.06 12.67
CA SER A 188 16.60 -12.24 11.92
C SER A 188 16.30 -11.91 10.45
N PRO A 189 16.54 -12.85 9.52
CA PRO A 189 16.15 -12.71 8.13
C PRO A 189 14.64 -12.48 7.97
N VAL A 190 14.29 -11.58 7.04
CA VAL A 190 12.89 -11.28 6.72
C VAL A 190 12.58 -11.73 5.30
N MET A 191 11.47 -12.47 5.14
CA MET A 191 10.98 -12.90 3.83
C MET A 191 9.71 -12.12 3.48
N LEU A 192 9.79 -11.31 2.42
CA LEU A 192 8.64 -10.57 1.88
C LEU A 192 8.07 -11.33 0.67
N THR A 193 6.84 -11.80 0.79
CA THR A 193 6.13 -12.47 -0.30
C THR A 193 5.00 -11.60 -0.84
N GLY A 194 4.64 -11.79 -2.09
CA GLY A 194 3.51 -11.08 -2.71
C GLY A 194 3.71 -10.90 -4.20
N GLU A 195 2.63 -10.59 -4.91
CA GLU A 195 2.63 -10.40 -6.35
C GLU A 195 3.60 -9.29 -6.82
N ASN A 196 3.93 -9.32 -8.12
CA ASN A 196 4.75 -8.27 -8.72
C ASN A 196 4.05 -6.90 -8.62
N GLY A 197 4.83 -5.84 -8.33
CA GLY A 197 4.30 -4.48 -8.24
C GLY A 197 3.54 -4.14 -6.97
N THR A 198 3.49 -5.01 -5.95
CA THR A 198 2.81 -4.75 -4.66
C THR A 198 3.55 -3.77 -3.75
N GLY A 199 4.85 -3.52 -4.00
CA GLY A 199 5.70 -2.63 -3.20
C GLY A 199 6.62 -3.37 -2.22
N LYS A 200 6.98 -4.64 -2.46
CA LYS A 200 7.89 -5.43 -1.61
C LYS A 200 9.21 -4.73 -1.31
N GLU A 201 9.79 -4.03 -2.31
CA GLU A 201 11.03 -3.27 -2.11
C GLU A 201 10.86 -2.10 -1.15
N LEU A 202 9.73 -1.37 -1.24
CA LEU A 202 9.41 -0.30 -0.30
C LEU A 202 9.25 -0.81 1.13
N PHE A 203 8.67 -2.01 1.30
CA PHE A 203 8.60 -2.69 2.60
C PHE A 203 9.99 -3.05 3.13
N ALA A 204 10.87 -3.59 2.29
CA ALA A 204 12.24 -3.91 2.68
C ALA A 204 12.99 -2.65 3.13
N ARG A 205 12.87 -1.56 2.37
CA ARG A 205 13.46 -0.26 2.70
C ARG A 205 12.89 0.30 4.01
N ALA A 206 11.59 0.18 4.22
CA ALA A 206 10.92 0.60 5.46
C ALA A 206 11.42 -0.21 6.68
N ILE A 207 11.59 -1.53 6.55
CA ILE A 207 12.16 -2.38 7.61
C ILE A 207 13.59 -1.95 7.95
N HIS A 208 14.41 -1.65 6.95
CA HIS A 208 15.77 -1.14 7.18
C HIS A 208 15.75 0.20 7.91
N LEU A 209 14.94 1.17 7.47
CA LEU A 209 14.83 2.49 8.09
C LEU A 209 14.30 2.45 9.53
N ALA A 210 13.44 1.46 9.85
CA ALA A 210 12.94 1.23 11.20
C ALA A 210 13.94 0.48 12.11
N SER A 211 15.03 -0.08 11.55
CA SER A 211 15.97 -0.91 12.30
C SER A 211 17.09 -0.11 12.97
N ALA A 212 17.86 -0.80 13.83
CA ALA A 212 19.08 -0.25 14.40
C ALA A 212 20.15 0.07 13.34
N ARG A 213 20.03 -0.51 12.13
CA ARG A 213 20.95 -0.33 11.00
C ARG A 213 20.53 0.77 10.02
N ARG A 214 19.55 1.63 10.34
CA ARG A 214 18.98 2.66 9.46
C ARG A 214 20.00 3.62 8.83
N GLU A 215 21.09 3.91 9.54
CA GLU A 215 22.19 4.79 9.09
C GLU A 215 23.31 4.01 8.37
N LYS A 216 23.16 2.71 8.21
CA LYS A 216 24.11 1.80 7.59
C LYS A 216 23.75 1.53 6.13
N PRO A 217 24.65 0.96 5.33
CA PRO A 217 24.37 0.65 3.93
C PRO A 217 23.13 -0.22 3.75
N PHE A 218 22.30 0.11 2.73
CA PHE A 218 21.21 -0.71 2.23
C PHE A 218 21.52 -1.07 0.79
N ILE A 219 21.96 -2.30 0.57
CA ILE A 219 22.36 -2.80 -0.76
C ILE A 219 21.25 -3.68 -1.32
N VAL A 220 20.93 -3.49 -2.59
CA VAL A 220 19.88 -4.24 -3.30
C VAL A 220 20.54 -5.04 -4.42
N VAL A 221 20.30 -6.35 -4.44
CA VAL A 221 20.69 -7.23 -5.55
C VAL A 221 19.44 -7.86 -6.12
N ILE A 222 19.27 -7.75 -7.44
CA ILE A 222 18.13 -8.33 -8.14
C ILE A 222 18.55 -9.71 -8.65
N CYS A 223 17.96 -10.76 -8.06
CA CYS A 223 18.14 -12.13 -8.51
C CYS A 223 17.44 -12.30 -9.87
N ARG A 224 18.20 -12.42 -10.93
CA ARG A 224 17.69 -12.58 -12.30
C ARG A 224 17.91 -14.02 -12.75
N MET A 225 16.97 -14.54 -13.54
CA MET A 225 17.26 -15.75 -14.29
C MET A 225 18.37 -15.46 -15.33
N PRO A 226 19.31 -16.37 -15.53
CA PRO A 226 20.28 -16.25 -16.60
C PRO A 226 19.53 -16.13 -17.95
N VAL A 227 19.80 -15.07 -18.69
CA VAL A 227 19.39 -14.91 -20.07
C VAL A 227 20.65 -15.05 -20.90
N ASP A 228 20.55 -15.46 -22.17
CA ASP A 228 21.67 -15.79 -23.05
C ASP A 228 22.81 -14.75 -23.08
N ASP A 229 22.51 -13.48 -22.75
CA ASP A 229 23.47 -12.37 -22.70
C ASP A 229 23.98 -11.98 -21.30
N ALA A 230 23.48 -12.62 -20.22
CA ALA A 230 23.89 -12.32 -18.84
C ALA A 230 24.24 -13.63 -18.10
N PRO A 231 25.54 -14.03 -18.10
CA PRO A 231 25.98 -15.28 -17.49
C PRO A 231 25.80 -15.27 -15.96
N GLU A 232 25.55 -16.45 -15.40
CA GLU A 232 25.46 -16.66 -13.93
C GLU A 232 26.66 -16.07 -13.17
N SER A 233 27.83 -16.01 -13.83
CA SER A 233 29.05 -15.42 -13.29
C SER A 233 28.96 -13.91 -13.00
N GLU A 234 28.07 -13.16 -13.68
CA GLU A 234 27.87 -11.73 -13.38
C GLU A 234 27.13 -11.57 -12.07
N LEU A 235 26.04 -12.31 -11.86
CA LEU A 235 25.29 -12.28 -10.62
C LEU A 235 26.13 -12.82 -9.44
N GLU A 236 26.97 -13.82 -9.72
CA GLU A 236 27.93 -14.33 -8.75
C GLU A 236 28.94 -13.25 -8.34
N ALA A 237 29.52 -12.54 -9.30
CA ALA A 237 30.42 -11.43 -9.04
C ALA A 237 29.75 -10.27 -8.32
N GLU A 238 28.50 -9.96 -8.68
CA GLU A 238 27.70 -8.93 -8.00
C GLU A 238 27.45 -9.30 -6.51
N LEU A 239 27.11 -10.57 -6.22
CA LEU A 239 26.84 -11.02 -4.86
C LEU A 239 28.10 -11.18 -4.01
N PHE A 240 29.11 -11.90 -4.54
CA PHE A 240 30.23 -12.39 -3.75
C PHE A 240 31.57 -11.69 -4.08
N GLY A 241 31.60 -10.88 -5.16
CA GLY A 241 32.84 -10.27 -5.66
C GLY A 241 33.67 -11.22 -6.52
N ARG A 242 34.68 -10.70 -7.20
CA ARG A 242 35.64 -11.49 -7.99
C ARG A 242 36.85 -11.85 -7.12
N GLU A 243 37.38 -13.07 -7.29
CA GLU A 243 38.64 -13.43 -6.66
C GLU A 243 39.79 -12.68 -7.36
N SER A 244 40.65 -12.05 -6.55
CA SER A 244 41.85 -11.32 -7.03
C SER A 244 42.83 -12.30 -7.71
N GLY A 245 42.63 -12.55 -9.00
CA GLY A 245 43.43 -13.49 -9.78
C GLY A 245 43.28 -13.30 -11.28
N ASP A 246 42.22 -12.62 -11.75
CA ASP A 246 42.04 -12.29 -13.17
C ASP A 246 42.67 -10.91 -13.46
N GLU A 247 43.69 -10.92 -14.28
CA GLU A 247 44.47 -9.74 -14.70
C GLU A 247 43.56 -8.71 -15.38
N GLY A 248 43.37 -7.55 -14.72
CA GLY A 248 42.88 -6.36 -15.39
C GLY A 248 41.84 -5.55 -14.66
N GLY A 249 42.25 -4.71 -13.70
CA GLY A 249 41.46 -3.56 -13.29
C GLY A 249 41.26 -3.39 -11.79
N GLY A 250 42.22 -2.81 -11.09
CA GLY A 250 42.05 -2.31 -9.73
C GLY A 250 41.09 -1.15 -9.66
N GLY A 251 39.80 -1.43 -9.50
CA GLY A 251 38.76 -0.47 -9.29
C GLY A 251 37.80 -0.95 -8.21
N ALA A 252 37.06 -0.03 -7.58
CA ALA A 252 36.10 -0.26 -6.51
C ALA A 252 34.93 -1.26 -6.84
N SER A 253 35.01 -1.95 -7.97
CA SER A 253 34.05 -2.92 -8.49
C SER A 253 34.32 -4.38 -8.08
N ASP A 254 35.40 -4.66 -7.36
CA ASP A 254 35.80 -6.05 -6.96
C ASP A 254 35.12 -6.51 -5.65
N CYS A 255 34.47 -5.61 -4.91
CA CYS A 255 33.77 -5.92 -3.67
C CYS A 255 32.33 -6.36 -3.96
N GLY A 256 31.99 -7.61 -3.65
CA GLY A 256 30.62 -8.10 -3.78
C GLY A 256 29.64 -7.42 -2.81
N ALA A 257 28.34 -7.57 -3.12
CA ALA A 257 27.24 -6.96 -2.36
C ALA A 257 27.26 -7.33 -0.86
N PHE A 258 27.67 -8.55 -0.51
CA PHE A 258 27.83 -8.95 0.90
C PHE A 258 28.86 -8.08 1.62
N GLN A 259 29.95 -7.75 0.99
CA GLN A 259 30.97 -6.90 1.58
C GLN A 259 30.56 -5.42 1.59
N ALA A 260 29.92 -4.94 0.54
CA ALA A 260 29.37 -3.60 0.47
C ALA A 260 28.25 -3.35 1.51
N ALA A 261 27.49 -4.39 1.88
CA ALA A 261 26.44 -4.35 2.89
C ALA A 261 26.95 -4.54 4.33
N HIS A 262 28.27 -4.62 4.55
CA HIS A 262 28.85 -4.88 5.87
C HIS A 262 28.36 -3.88 6.93
N GLY A 263 27.90 -4.38 8.07
CA GLY A 263 27.26 -3.61 9.14
C GLY A 263 25.86 -3.11 8.82
N GLY A 264 25.35 -3.35 7.58
CA GLY A 264 24.09 -2.87 7.05
C GLY A 264 23.07 -3.95 6.75
N THR A 265 22.32 -3.76 5.67
CA THR A 265 21.25 -4.65 5.21
C THR A 265 21.41 -4.98 3.73
N LEU A 266 21.31 -6.25 3.39
CA LEU A 266 21.28 -6.76 2.02
C LEU A 266 19.86 -7.18 1.66
N LEU A 267 19.31 -6.60 0.60
CA LEU A 267 18.05 -7.01 0.00
C LEU A 267 18.32 -7.90 -1.21
N LEU A 268 17.91 -9.17 -1.15
CA LEU A 268 17.87 -10.08 -2.29
C LEU A 268 16.47 -10.00 -2.92
N HIS A 269 16.37 -9.31 -4.04
CA HIS A 269 15.08 -9.09 -4.72
C HIS A 269 14.78 -10.24 -5.68
N GLU A 270 13.59 -10.86 -5.55
CA GLU A 270 13.12 -12.02 -6.32
C GLU A 270 14.04 -13.24 -6.17
N ILE A 271 14.31 -13.64 -4.93
CA ILE A 271 15.20 -14.76 -4.56
C ILE A 271 14.82 -16.08 -5.23
N GLY A 272 13.55 -16.28 -5.58
CA GLY A 272 13.06 -17.47 -6.29
C GLY A 272 13.69 -17.67 -7.67
N ASN A 273 14.29 -16.62 -8.26
CA ASN A 273 14.98 -16.68 -9.53
C ASN A 273 16.48 -16.99 -9.40
N LEU A 274 17.00 -17.16 -8.16
CA LEU A 274 18.42 -17.40 -7.95
C LEU A 274 18.82 -18.79 -8.49
N PRO A 275 19.86 -18.88 -9.38
CA PRO A 275 20.35 -20.16 -9.89
C PRO A 275 20.78 -21.12 -8.78
N MET A 276 20.62 -22.43 -8.99
CA MET A 276 20.94 -23.47 -7.99
C MET A 276 22.40 -23.41 -7.52
N GLY A 277 23.34 -23.10 -8.43
CA GLY A 277 24.75 -22.95 -8.07
C GLY A 277 24.97 -21.83 -7.05
N LEU A 278 24.30 -20.68 -7.27
CA LEU A 278 24.39 -19.53 -6.36
C LEU A 278 23.63 -19.73 -5.05
N GLN A 279 22.55 -20.55 -5.05
CA GLN A 279 21.87 -20.92 -3.81
C GLN A 279 22.82 -21.69 -2.86
N ILE A 280 23.63 -22.60 -3.39
CA ILE A 280 24.63 -23.35 -2.60
C ILE A 280 25.69 -22.38 -2.02
N LYS A 281 26.21 -21.44 -2.84
CA LYS A 281 27.16 -20.45 -2.36
C LYS A 281 26.58 -19.53 -1.30
N LEU A 282 25.32 -19.13 -1.47
CA LEU A 282 24.59 -18.31 -0.50
C LEU A 282 24.43 -19.03 0.85
N ILE A 283 24.04 -20.30 0.82
CA ILE A 283 23.94 -21.13 2.05
C ILE A 283 25.30 -21.18 2.76
N ASN A 284 26.38 -21.46 2.04
CA ASN A 284 27.72 -21.54 2.62
C ASN A 284 28.11 -20.19 3.24
N THR A 285 27.84 -19.07 2.56
CA THR A 285 28.11 -17.72 3.08
C THR A 285 27.33 -17.42 4.36
N LEU A 286 26.11 -17.94 4.46
CA LEU A 286 25.26 -17.80 5.64
C LEU A 286 25.57 -18.82 6.74
N HIS A 287 26.23 -19.94 6.42
CA HIS A 287 26.61 -21.02 7.36
C HIS A 287 27.90 -20.78 8.13
N ASP A 288 28.78 -19.92 7.64
CA ASP A 288 30.11 -19.68 8.26
C ASP A 288 30.03 -19.04 9.66
N ASP A 289 28.98 -19.35 10.42
CA ASP A 289 28.74 -18.88 11.78
C ASP A 289 29.64 -19.51 12.85
N HIS A 290 30.18 -20.70 12.59
CA HIS A 290 31.06 -21.40 13.54
C HIS A 290 32.11 -22.21 12.80
N GLU A 291 33.38 -21.85 12.85
CA GLU A 291 34.54 -22.65 12.44
C GLU A 291 34.81 -22.76 10.93
N SER A 292 35.42 -21.80 10.31
CA SER A 292 36.26 -22.12 9.16
C SER A 292 37.62 -21.49 9.26
N THR A 293 38.56 -22.42 9.48
CA THR A 293 39.96 -22.35 9.30
C THR A 293 40.40 -21.69 7.98
N GLY A 294 40.96 -20.50 8.07
CA GLY A 294 42.06 -20.15 7.20
C GLY A 294 41.78 -19.69 5.80
N LYS A 295 41.04 -18.63 5.57
CA LYS A 295 41.34 -17.64 4.50
C LYS A 295 40.80 -16.27 4.93
N ASN A 296 41.65 -15.25 4.84
CA ASN A 296 41.48 -13.89 5.33
C ASN A 296 40.39 -13.08 4.60
N ARG A 297 39.11 -13.53 4.58
CA ARG A 297 37.97 -12.67 4.24
C ARG A 297 37.27 -12.32 5.54
N ALA A 298 37.39 -11.07 5.96
CA ALA A 298 36.60 -10.55 7.08
C ALA A 298 35.11 -10.80 6.81
N ARG A 299 34.46 -11.54 7.73
CA ARG A 299 33.07 -11.88 7.68
C ARG A 299 32.22 -10.60 7.56
N ALA A 300 31.37 -10.52 6.58
CA ALA A 300 30.44 -9.43 6.46
C ALA A 300 29.26 -9.65 7.45
N ASP A 301 29.17 -8.80 8.47
CA ASP A 301 27.96 -8.73 9.33
C ASP A 301 26.83 -8.08 8.54
N VAL A 302 25.93 -8.89 7.98
CA VAL A 302 24.88 -8.42 7.09
C VAL A 302 23.52 -8.91 7.56
N ARG A 303 22.57 -7.99 7.73
CA ARG A 303 21.16 -8.34 7.91
C ARG A 303 20.54 -8.65 6.57
N LEU A 304 19.85 -9.78 6.44
CA LEU A 304 19.26 -10.23 5.19
C LEU A 304 17.75 -9.92 5.14
N ILE A 305 17.30 -9.35 4.02
CA ILE A 305 15.91 -9.26 3.63
C ILE A 305 15.77 -9.90 2.24
N CYS A 306 14.81 -10.80 2.07
CA CYS A 306 14.54 -11.45 0.79
C CYS A 306 13.14 -11.09 0.30
N THR A 307 12.95 -10.93 -1.00
CA THR A 307 11.62 -10.80 -1.60
C THR A 307 11.39 -11.88 -2.63
N THR A 308 10.14 -12.29 -2.82
CA THR A 308 9.76 -13.18 -3.92
C THR A 308 8.30 -12.98 -4.31
N SER A 309 8.00 -13.15 -5.59
CA SER A 309 6.66 -13.27 -6.15
C SER A 309 6.25 -14.72 -6.38
N HIS A 310 7.20 -15.65 -6.29
CA HIS A 310 6.97 -17.08 -6.49
C HIS A 310 6.60 -17.79 -5.19
N ASP A 311 5.84 -18.86 -5.31
CA ASP A 311 5.67 -19.84 -4.24
C ASP A 311 6.92 -20.71 -4.14
N LEU A 312 7.78 -20.40 -3.16
CA LEU A 312 9.04 -21.11 -2.97
C LEU A 312 8.84 -22.60 -2.66
N LYS A 313 7.71 -23.00 -2.08
CA LYS A 313 7.42 -24.42 -1.83
C LYS A 313 7.22 -25.18 -3.13
N GLN A 314 6.50 -24.60 -4.08
CA GLN A 314 6.35 -25.17 -5.42
C GLN A 314 7.70 -25.28 -6.14
N LEU A 315 8.59 -24.29 -5.97
CA LEU A 315 9.93 -24.33 -6.55
C LEU A 315 10.81 -25.41 -5.87
N ILE A 316 10.63 -25.69 -4.57
CA ILE A 316 11.29 -26.78 -3.87
C ILE A 316 10.82 -28.12 -4.41
N ASP A 317 9.49 -28.32 -4.54
CA ASP A 317 8.91 -29.55 -5.09
C ASP A 317 9.36 -29.80 -6.54
N ALA A 318 9.59 -28.73 -7.31
CA ALA A 318 10.11 -28.80 -8.67
C ALA A 318 11.66 -28.96 -8.75
N GLY A 319 12.36 -28.99 -7.61
CA GLY A 319 13.82 -29.08 -7.57
C GLY A 319 14.56 -27.81 -8.04
N GLN A 320 13.87 -26.68 -8.11
CA GLN A 320 14.42 -25.39 -8.57
C GLN A 320 14.87 -24.49 -7.42
N PHE A 321 14.48 -24.81 -6.20
CA PHE A 321 14.88 -24.08 -4.99
C PHE A 321 15.26 -25.08 -3.88
N ARG A 322 16.29 -24.75 -3.11
CA ARG A 322 16.78 -25.63 -2.03
C ARG A 322 15.99 -25.46 -0.76
N GLU A 323 15.61 -26.55 -0.15
CA GLU A 323 14.86 -26.59 1.10
C GLU A 323 15.65 -26.01 2.29
N ASP A 324 16.96 -26.30 2.37
CA ASP A 324 17.84 -25.80 3.43
C ASP A 324 17.98 -24.25 3.38
N LEU A 325 18.08 -23.67 2.18
CA LEU A 325 18.06 -22.22 1.99
C LEU A 325 16.71 -21.63 2.43
N TYR A 326 15.60 -22.26 2.03
CA TYR A 326 14.27 -21.79 2.40
C TYR A 326 14.10 -21.65 3.92
N TYR A 327 14.46 -22.67 4.70
CA TYR A 327 14.32 -22.60 6.17
C TYR A 327 15.24 -21.54 6.80
N ARG A 328 16.37 -21.24 6.18
CA ARG A 328 17.31 -20.25 6.71
C ARG A 328 16.87 -18.81 6.45
N ILE A 329 16.23 -18.52 5.32
CA ILE A 329 15.79 -17.16 4.95
C ILE A 329 14.34 -16.85 5.33
N ASN A 330 13.51 -17.87 5.51
CA ASN A 330 12.07 -17.71 5.81
C ASN A 330 11.80 -17.73 7.34
N VAL A 331 12.55 -16.93 8.10
CA VAL A 331 12.39 -16.84 9.56
C VAL A 331 11.22 -15.93 9.94
N LEU A 332 11.12 -14.77 9.31
CA LEU A 332 10.06 -13.79 9.55
C LEU A 332 9.28 -13.53 8.23
N PRO A 333 8.27 -14.36 7.92
CA PRO A 333 7.48 -14.17 6.71
C PRO A 333 6.49 -13.01 6.86
N ILE A 334 6.44 -12.12 5.84
CA ILE A 334 5.47 -11.04 5.74
C ILE A 334 4.91 -11.04 4.31
N GLU A 335 3.61 -11.24 4.18
CA GLU A 335 2.90 -11.18 2.91
C GLU A 335 2.45 -9.74 2.62
N VAL A 336 2.90 -9.16 1.51
CA VAL A 336 2.45 -7.86 1.03
C VAL A 336 1.20 -8.06 0.17
N PRO A 337 0.03 -7.57 0.59
CA PRO A 337 -1.23 -7.86 -0.09
C PRO A 337 -1.30 -7.22 -1.48
N PRO A 338 -1.91 -7.90 -2.47
CA PRO A 338 -2.15 -7.34 -3.78
C PRO A 338 -3.14 -6.16 -3.71
N LEU A 339 -3.06 -5.26 -4.70
CA LEU A 339 -3.89 -4.05 -4.75
C LEU A 339 -5.39 -4.38 -4.82
N GLY A 340 -5.76 -5.49 -5.45
CA GLY A 340 -7.14 -5.98 -5.52
C GLY A 340 -7.77 -6.29 -4.16
N ARG A 341 -6.97 -6.63 -3.14
CA ARG A 341 -7.43 -6.85 -1.75
C ARG A 341 -7.46 -5.58 -0.89
N ARG A 342 -6.95 -4.46 -1.43
CA ARG A 342 -6.88 -3.15 -0.76
C ARG A 342 -7.33 -2.02 -1.69
N ARG A 343 -8.43 -2.23 -2.39
CA ARG A 343 -8.99 -1.27 -3.38
C ARG A 343 -9.26 0.11 -2.78
N GLU A 344 -9.47 0.18 -1.49
CA GLU A 344 -9.61 1.42 -0.72
C GLU A 344 -8.35 2.32 -0.77
N ASP A 345 -7.16 1.76 -1.06
CA ASP A 345 -5.93 2.52 -1.21
C ASP A 345 -5.84 3.23 -2.56
N ILE A 346 -6.57 2.77 -3.59
CA ILE A 346 -6.47 3.28 -4.96
C ILE A 346 -6.65 4.80 -5.04
N PRO A 347 -7.70 5.43 -4.45
CA PRO A 347 -7.84 6.89 -4.54
C PRO A 347 -6.69 7.66 -3.90
N LEU A 348 -6.14 7.13 -2.79
CA LEU A 348 -5.02 7.75 -2.10
C LEU A 348 -3.72 7.62 -2.90
N LEU A 349 -3.46 6.45 -3.47
CA LEU A 349 -2.31 6.20 -4.35
C LEU A 349 -2.38 7.08 -5.61
N VAL A 350 -3.54 7.19 -6.23
CA VAL A 350 -3.77 8.06 -7.40
C VAL A 350 -3.46 9.52 -7.05
N SER A 351 -3.95 10.01 -5.91
CA SER A 351 -3.69 11.39 -5.45
C SER A 351 -2.19 11.61 -5.22
N HIS A 352 -1.51 10.66 -4.59
CA HIS A 352 -0.06 10.71 -4.37
C HIS A 352 0.74 10.76 -5.68
N PHE A 353 0.40 9.91 -6.66
CA PHE A 353 1.07 9.88 -7.96
C PHE A 353 0.84 11.14 -8.79
N LEU A 354 -0.37 11.73 -8.71
CA LEU A 354 -0.67 13.01 -9.35
C LEU A 354 0.14 14.15 -8.72
N GLN A 355 0.25 14.19 -7.39
CA GLN A 355 1.06 15.18 -6.69
C GLN A 355 2.53 15.07 -7.10
N GLN A 356 3.09 13.87 -7.12
CA GLN A 356 4.46 13.63 -7.56
C GLN A 356 4.69 14.10 -9.00
N SER A 357 3.74 13.86 -9.91
CA SER A 357 3.81 14.31 -11.30
C SER A 357 3.72 15.83 -11.42
N THR A 358 3.04 16.51 -10.49
CA THR A 358 2.94 17.98 -10.44
C THR A 358 4.25 18.61 -9.94
N GLU A 359 4.91 18.00 -8.95
CA GLU A 359 6.22 18.44 -8.42
C GLU A 359 7.33 18.32 -9.48
N GLU A 360 7.23 17.36 -10.40
CA GLU A 360 8.12 17.21 -11.57
C GLU A 360 7.88 18.27 -12.67
N GLY A 361 7.07 19.30 -12.40
CA GLY A 361 6.79 20.41 -13.34
C GLY A 361 5.56 20.20 -14.21
N GLY A 362 4.72 19.21 -13.88
CA GLY A 362 3.46 18.95 -14.56
C GLY A 362 2.33 19.92 -14.16
N LEU A 363 1.29 20.01 -15.02
CA LEU A 363 0.05 20.72 -14.69
C LEU A 363 -0.73 19.93 -13.63
N THR A 364 -1.37 20.62 -12.69
CA THR A 364 -2.26 20.00 -11.71
C THR A 364 -3.44 19.33 -12.42
N LYS A 365 -3.44 18.00 -12.44
CA LYS A 365 -4.51 17.19 -13.05
C LYS A 365 -5.31 16.44 -11.99
N ILE A 366 -6.56 16.18 -12.29
CA ILE A 366 -7.47 15.47 -11.41
C ILE A 366 -8.26 14.41 -12.19
N TYR A 367 -8.62 13.31 -11.54
CA TYR A 367 -9.56 12.34 -12.09
C TYR A 367 -11.00 12.73 -11.78
N SER A 368 -11.90 12.54 -12.75
CA SER A 368 -13.34 12.65 -12.48
C SER A 368 -13.78 11.53 -11.53
N PRO A 369 -14.87 11.71 -10.76
CA PRO A 369 -15.38 10.69 -9.85
C PRO A 369 -15.66 9.35 -10.54
N LYS A 370 -16.26 9.36 -11.72
CA LYS A 370 -16.51 8.15 -12.52
C LYS A 370 -15.22 7.46 -12.96
N ALA A 371 -14.18 8.23 -13.27
CA ALA A 371 -12.87 7.67 -13.61
C ALA A 371 -12.23 6.98 -12.40
N LEU A 372 -12.35 7.54 -11.20
CA LEU A 372 -11.87 6.91 -9.96
C LEU A 372 -12.67 5.64 -9.61
N GLU A 373 -13.99 5.65 -9.77
CA GLU A 373 -14.82 4.45 -9.61
C GLU A 373 -14.38 3.34 -10.55
N LEU A 374 -14.07 3.67 -11.81
CA LEU A 374 -13.57 2.71 -12.78
C LEU A 374 -12.21 2.15 -12.36
N LEU A 375 -11.28 3.00 -11.89
CA LEU A 375 -9.99 2.55 -11.37
C LEU A 375 -10.14 1.63 -10.14
N MET A 376 -11.09 1.92 -9.25
CA MET A 376 -11.39 1.07 -8.09
C MET A 376 -12.05 -0.26 -8.47
N ALA A 377 -12.86 -0.28 -9.54
CA ALA A 377 -13.52 -1.48 -10.03
C ALA A 377 -12.61 -2.39 -10.86
N SER A 378 -11.53 -1.84 -11.41
CA SER A 378 -10.61 -2.56 -12.29
C SER A 378 -9.76 -3.60 -11.57
N ASP A 379 -9.30 -4.59 -12.32
CA ASP A 379 -8.32 -5.55 -11.84
C ASP A 379 -6.91 -5.04 -12.13
N TRP A 380 -6.02 -5.25 -11.16
CA TRP A 380 -4.65 -4.75 -11.17
C TRP A 380 -3.65 -5.90 -11.09
N PRO A 381 -3.45 -6.69 -12.16
CA PRO A 381 -2.48 -7.79 -12.15
C PRO A 381 -1.03 -7.33 -11.95
N GLY A 382 -0.70 -6.10 -12.35
CA GLY A 382 0.58 -5.45 -12.07
C GLY A 382 0.58 -4.58 -10.81
N ASN A 383 -0.50 -4.64 -10.01
CA ASN A 383 -0.64 -3.96 -8.73
C ASN A 383 -0.35 -2.46 -8.77
N VAL A 384 0.38 -1.94 -7.77
CA VAL A 384 0.67 -0.50 -7.62
C VAL A 384 1.55 0.02 -8.77
N ARG A 385 2.45 -0.82 -9.30
CA ARG A 385 3.29 -0.43 -10.45
C ARG A 385 2.42 -0.15 -11.68
N GLN A 386 1.49 -1.03 -12.00
CA GLN A 386 0.57 -0.83 -13.12
C GLN A 386 -0.31 0.41 -12.93
N LEU A 387 -0.82 0.64 -11.71
CA LEU A 387 -1.58 1.85 -11.39
C LEU A 387 -0.73 3.11 -11.59
N PHE A 388 0.51 3.11 -11.14
CA PHE A 388 1.45 4.21 -11.31
C PHE A 388 1.73 4.52 -12.79
N ASP A 389 2.02 3.49 -13.58
CA ASP A 389 2.29 3.62 -15.00
C ASP A 389 1.06 4.16 -15.75
N LEU A 390 -0.14 3.67 -15.41
CA LEU A 390 -1.40 4.16 -15.97
C LEU A 390 -1.64 5.63 -15.62
N VAL A 391 -1.41 6.04 -14.37
CA VAL A 391 -1.56 7.44 -13.97
C VAL A 391 -0.58 8.33 -14.73
N LYS A 392 0.69 7.95 -14.83
CA LYS A 392 1.70 8.67 -15.64
C LYS A 392 1.29 8.78 -17.10
N GLN A 393 0.83 7.70 -17.70
CA GLN A 393 0.35 7.67 -19.07
C GLN A 393 -0.83 8.63 -19.26
N ASN A 394 -1.80 8.61 -18.37
CA ASN A 394 -2.96 9.49 -18.43
C ASN A 394 -2.58 10.96 -18.25
N VAL A 395 -1.64 11.26 -17.35
CA VAL A 395 -1.09 12.62 -17.17
C VAL A 395 -0.41 13.11 -18.44
N PHE A 396 0.32 12.25 -19.14
CA PHE A 396 1.04 12.62 -20.34
C PHE A 396 0.11 12.83 -21.55
N HIS A 397 -0.88 11.95 -21.75
CA HIS A 397 -1.72 11.95 -22.96
C HIS A 397 -2.96 12.84 -22.84
N SER A 398 -3.43 13.18 -21.64
CA SER A 398 -4.61 14.02 -21.48
C SER A 398 -4.27 15.49 -21.74
N PRO A 399 -4.91 16.16 -22.71
CA PRO A 399 -4.74 17.61 -22.90
C PRO A 399 -5.45 18.42 -21.79
N ASP A 400 -6.47 17.84 -21.17
CA ASP A 400 -7.32 18.49 -20.17
C ASP A 400 -6.80 18.30 -18.75
N ASN A 401 -7.13 19.23 -17.87
CA ASN A 401 -6.81 19.12 -16.44
C ASN A 401 -7.69 18.09 -15.70
N VAL A 402 -8.83 17.69 -16.31
CA VAL A 402 -9.74 16.69 -15.76
C VAL A 402 -9.69 15.42 -16.60
N MET A 403 -9.17 14.35 -16.03
CA MET A 403 -9.12 13.03 -16.66
C MET A 403 -10.46 12.33 -16.50
N THR A 404 -11.11 12.07 -17.63
CA THR A 404 -12.46 11.48 -17.67
C THR A 404 -12.41 9.95 -17.69
N GLU A 405 -13.57 9.31 -17.49
CA GLU A 405 -13.76 7.86 -17.62
C GLU A 405 -13.23 7.33 -18.96
N LYS A 406 -13.45 8.08 -20.06
CA LYS A 406 -12.96 7.68 -21.40
C LYS A 406 -11.45 7.58 -21.47
N CYS A 407 -10.74 8.50 -20.81
CA CYS A 407 -9.27 8.48 -20.73
C CYS A 407 -8.78 7.21 -20.02
N VAL A 408 -9.40 6.85 -18.91
CA VAL A 408 -9.09 5.64 -18.14
C VAL A 408 -9.43 4.38 -18.95
N GLN A 409 -10.58 4.33 -19.61
CA GLN A 409 -10.98 3.20 -20.45
C GLN A 409 -10.00 2.97 -21.61
N GLN A 410 -9.54 4.04 -22.24
CA GLN A 410 -8.53 3.96 -23.31
C GLN A 410 -7.21 3.40 -22.80
N SER A 411 -6.77 3.82 -21.60
CA SER A 411 -5.53 3.34 -21.00
C SER A 411 -5.64 1.92 -20.43
N LEU A 412 -6.79 1.54 -19.87
CA LEU A 412 -7.05 0.16 -19.42
C LEU A 412 -7.25 -0.80 -20.61
N GLY A 413 -7.90 -0.33 -21.68
CA GLY A 413 -8.06 -1.10 -22.94
C GLY A 413 -6.79 -1.18 -23.77
N GLY A 414 -5.83 -0.25 -23.54
CA GLY A 414 -4.54 -0.23 -24.22
C GLY A 414 -3.52 -1.22 -23.64
N ASP A 415 -3.77 -1.77 -22.46
CA ASP A 415 -2.91 -2.80 -21.85
C ASP A 415 -3.22 -4.21 -22.37
N SER A 416 -3.63 -4.29 -23.62
CA SER A 416 -3.61 -5.51 -24.44
C SER A 416 -2.17 -5.89 -24.82
N THR A 417 -1.26 -5.95 -23.86
CA THR A 417 -0.02 -6.73 -23.98
C THR A 417 -0.25 -8.23 -23.73
N ARG A 418 -1.48 -8.68 -23.65
CA ARG A 418 -1.82 -9.95 -24.26
C ARG A 418 -1.77 -9.71 -25.76
N ILE A 419 -0.66 -10.00 -26.40
CA ILE A 419 -0.67 -10.32 -27.81
C ILE A 419 -1.73 -11.42 -27.91
N ALA A 420 -2.96 -11.00 -28.27
CA ALA A 420 -4.03 -11.94 -28.54
C ALA A 420 -3.44 -12.91 -29.55
N SER A 421 -3.65 -14.21 -29.36
CA SER A 421 -3.16 -15.15 -30.36
C SER A 421 -3.65 -14.64 -31.72
N TYR A 422 -2.88 -14.82 -32.78
CA TYR A 422 -3.30 -14.41 -34.14
C TYR A 422 -4.74 -14.83 -34.43
N HIS A 423 -5.15 -15.96 -33.87
CA HIS A 423 -6.51 -16.49 -34.02
C HIS A 423 -7.53 -15.63 -33.28
N ASP A 424 -7.26 -15.23 -32.02
CA ASP A 424 -8.19 -14.42 -31.21
C ASP A 424 -8.29 -12.99 -31.75
N ALA A 425 -7.18 -12.37 -32.11
CA ALA A 425 -7.15 -11.03 -32.71
C ALA A 425 -7.91 -11.00 -34.07
N ARG A 426 -7.75 -12.05 -34.88
CA ARG A 426 -8.49 -12.20 -36.13
C ARG A 426 -9.98 -12.39 -35.91
N ASP A 427 -10.34 -13.17 -34.88
CA ASP A 427 -11.75 -13.47 -34.59
C ASP A 427 -12.45 -12.24 -33.98
N GLU A 428 -11.78 -11.47 -33.16
CA GLU A 428 -12.27 -10.20 -32.60
C GLU A 428 -12.45 -9.15 -33.69
N PHE A 429 -11.44 -8.96 -34.56
CA PHE A 429 -11.53 -8.09 -35.70
C PHE A 429 -12.68 -8.51 -36.64
N SER A 430 -12.79 -9.80 -36.93
CA SER A 430 -13.84 -10.34 -37.82
C SER A 430 -15.23 -10.10 -37.24
N ARG A 431 -15.40 -10.30 -35.94
CA ARG A 431 -16.66 -10.04 -35.23
C ARG A 431 -17.03 -8.55 -35.29
N GLY A 432 -16.09 -7.67 -34.93
CA GLY A 432 -16.28 -6.21 -34.95
C GLY A 432 -16.64 -5.70 -36.35
N TYR A 433 -15.95 -6.23 -37.36
CA TYR A 433 -16.18 -5.88 -38.77
C TYR A 433 -17.59 -6.29 -39.25
N LEU A 434 -18.07 -7.49 -38.90
CA LEU A 434 -19.42 -7.95 -39.21
C LEU A 434 -20.49 -7.10 -38.54
N VAL A 435 -20.31 -6.78 -37.25
CA VAL A 435 -21.21 -5.92 -36.47
C VAL A 435 -21.31 -4.53 -37.12
N MET A 436 -20.18 -3.92 -37.46
CA MET A 436 -20.14 -2.59 -38.09
C MET A 436 -20.90 -2.57 -39.45
N ASN A 437 -20.69 -3.60 -40.29
CA ASN A 437 -21.40 -3.71 -41.57
C ASN A 437 -22.91 -3.92 -41.39
N LEU A 438 -23.35 -4.69 -40.40
CA LEU A 438 -24.76 -4.88 -40.08
C LEU A 438 -25.40 -3.63 -39.51
N GLN A 439 -24.71 -2.88 -38.65
CA GLN A 439 -25.14 -1.59 -38.13
C GLN A 439 -25.35 -0.57 -39.24
N SER A 440 -24.36 -0.46 -40.16
CA SER A 440 -24.41 0.47 -41.31
C SER A 440 -25.54 0.16 -42.30
N THR A 441 -25.99 -1.10 -42.36
CA THR A 441 -27.04 -1.56 -43.28
C THR A 441 -28.36 -1.87 -42.57
N ALA A 442 -28.52 -1.45 -41.31
CA ALA A 442 -29.72 -1.71 -40.51
C ALA A 442 -30.15 -3.19 -40.50
N GLY A 443 -29.18 -4.10 -40.45
CA GLY A 443 -29.43 -5.55 -40.41
C GLY A 443 -29.70 -6.19 -41.79
N ASN A 444 -29.53 -5.46 -42.91
CA ASN A 444 -29.71 -6.01 -44.24
C ASN A 444 -28.48 -6.83 -44.69
N ILE A 445 -28.58 -8.16 -44.53
CA ILE A 445 -27.47 -9.11 -44.82
C ILE A 445 -26.93 -9.00 -46.22
N THR A 446 -27.82 -8.75 -47.24
CA THR A 446 -27.40 -8.67 -48.65
C THR A 446 -26.57 -7.42 -48.92
N GLN A 447 -26.93 -6.28 -48.32
CA GLN A 447 -26.20 -5.04 -48.44
C GLN A 447 -24.87 -5.12 -47.61
N ALA A 448 -24.90 -5.70 -46.42
CA ALA A 448 -23.72 -5.92 -45.59
C ALA A 448 -22.68 -6.81 -46.28
N ALA A 449 -23.13 -7.88 -46.93
CA ALA A 449 -22.26 -8.75 -47.71
C ALA A 449 -21.61 -8.03 -48.91
N ARG A 450 -22.38 -7.15 -49.61
CA ARG A 450 -21.83 -6.31 -50.69
C ARG A 450 -20.77 -5.32 -50.17
N LEU A 451 -21.02 -4.65 -49.07
CA LEU A 451 -20.05 -3.76 -48.44
C LEU A 451 -18.79 -4.50 -48.02
N ALA A 452 -18.92 -5.71 -47.49
CA ALA A 452 -17.79 -6.57 -47.12
C ALA A 452 -17.11 -7.24 -48.35
N LYS A 453 -17.52 -6.98 -49.58
CA LYS A 453 -17.06 -7.60 -50.82
C LYS A 453 -17.05 -9.13 -50.76
N ARG A 454 -18.08 -9.71 -50.10
CA ARG A 454 -18.26 -11.17 -49.97
C ARG A 454 -19.62 -11.58 -50.51
N ASN A 455 -19.75 -12.87 -50.86
CA ASN A 455 -21.05 -13.39 -51.22
C ASN A 455 -21.95 -13.53 -49.98
N ARG A 456 -23.26 -13.49 -50.20
CA ARG A 456 -24.26 -13.53 -49.10
C ARG A 456 -24.16 -14.79 -48.26
N THR A 457 -23.85 -15.93 -48.86
CA THR A 457 -23.78 -17.23 -48.20
C THR A 457 -22.57 -17.28 -47.23
N ASP A 458 -21.42 -16.79 -47.65
CA ASP A 458 -20.19 -16.77 -46.85
C ASP A 458 -20.32 -15.76 -45.72
N PHE A 459 -20.95 -14.60 -45.97
CA PHE A 459 -21.21 -13.62 -44.93
C PHE A 459 -22.14 -14.18 -43.86
N HIS A 460 -23.19 -14.90 -44.26
CA HIS A 460 -24.11 -15.56 -43.34
C HIS A 460 -23.43 -16.69 -42.55
N LYS A 461 -22.55 -17.49 -43.14
CA LYS A 461 -21.74 -18.49 -42.42
C LYS A 461 -20.85 -17.86 -41.35
N LEU A 462 -20.24 -16.70 -41.66
CA LEU A 462 -19.43 -15.97 -40.68
C LEU A 462 -20.31 -15.42 -39.52
N MET A 463 -21.49 -14.90 -39.82
CA MET A 463 -22.43 -14.46 -38.77
C MET A 463 -22.80 -15.63 -37.83
N LEU A 464 -23.08 -16.81 -38.36
CA LEU A 464 -23.38 -17.99 -37.57
C LEU A 464 -22.18 -18.42 -36.71
N ARG A 465 -20.97 -18.41 -37.29
CA ARG A 465 -19.73 -18.73 -36.58
C ARG A 465 -19.50 -17.83 -35.36
N TYR A 466 -19.77 -16.53 -35.49
CA TYR A 466 -19.58 -15.54 -34.43
C TYR A 466 -20.86 -15.28 -33.60
N ARG A 467 -21.94 -16.06 -33.80
CA ARG A 467 -23.22 -15.96 -33.11
C ARG A 467 -23.84 -14.55 -33.18
N ILE A 468 -23.80 -13.93 -34.38
CA ILE A 468 -24.37 -12.60 -34.64
C ILE A 468 -25.73 -12.77 -35.30
N LEU A 469 -26.78 -12.16 -34.72
CA LEU A 469 -28.14 -12.18 -35.27
C LEU A 469 -28.39 -10.86 -36.02
N ALA A 470 -28.80 -10.91 -37.26
CA ALA A 470 -29.11 -9.70 -38.04
C ALA A 470 -30.34 -8.94 -37.52
N GLU A 471 -31.17 -9.62 -36.74
CA GLU A 471 -32.38 -9.03 -36.15
C GLU A 471 -32.05 -7.99 -35.09
N ASP A 472 -30.93 -8.13 -34.39
CA ASP A 472 -30.48 -7.20 -33.36
C ASP A 472 -30.14 -5.80 -33.90
N PHE A 473 -29.94 -5.71 -35.22
CA PHE A 473 -29.55 -4.48 -35.91
C PHE A 473 -30.67 -3.86 -36.76
N LYS A 474 -31.85 -4.47 -36.79
CA LYS A 474 -33.02 -3.88 -37.45
C LYS A 474 -33.56 -2.74 -36.57
N LYS A 475 -33.62 -1.51 -37.13
CA LYS A 475 -34.31 -0.40 -36.46
C LYS A 475 -35.75 -0.83 -36.16
N ARG A 476 -36.14 -0.90 -34.88
CA ARG A 476 -37.54 -1.00 -34.48
C ARG A 476 -38.21 0.26 -34.98
N SER A 477 -39.11 0.13 -35.98
CA SER A 477 -40.05 1.22 -36.33
C SER A 477 -40.90 1.52 -35.08
N PRO A 478 -41.02 2.78 -34.67
CA PRO A 478 -42.01 3.13 -33.64
C PRO A 478 -43.39 2.83 -34.18
N ARG A 479 -44.19 2.06 -33.43
CA ARG A 479 -45.65 1.97 -33.62
C ARG A 479 -46.32 3.17 -33.00
#